data_dedb76133bcf3f750eb72741c23bcd91
#
_entry.id   dedb76133bcf3f750eb72741c23bcd91
#
_cell.length_a   1.000
_cell.length_b   1.000
_cell.length_c   1.000
_cell.angle_alpha   90.00
_cell.angle_beta   90.00
_cell.angle_gamma   90.00
#
_symmetry.space_group_name_H-M   'P 1'
#
loop_
_entity.id
_entity.type
_entity.pdbx_description
1 polymer ?
#
loop_
_entity_poly.entity_id
_entity_poly.type
_entity_poly.pdbx_seq_one_letter_code
_entity_poly.pdbx_strand_id
1 'polypeptide(L)'
;MEYLKLYSSIEKLNEETSPKWGRMNSSMMLKHCSAFIDVYLNKTELNPLIFVVGFVFGIFHRLYLKYIVRYNVKNYIKNLPTLKVFNTYQCKNLDFEFEKNKLISDLKEVESINKIYLFNNFHGIVPNGVFKKVVYFHTSYHLYQFDVYKT
;
A
#
# COMPACT_ATOMS: atom_id res chain seq x y z
N MET A 1 6.40 -15.76 6.07
CA MET A 1 5.11 -16.24 6.59
C MET A 1 4.02 -15.16 6.60
N GLU A 2 4.35 -13.88 6.80
CA GLU A 2 3.33 -12.80 6.83
C GLU A 2 2.66 -12.55 5.48
N TYR A 3 3.42 -12.54 4.36
CA TYR A 3 2.89 -12.26 3.02
C TYR A 3 1.88 -13.29 2.52
N LEU A 4 1.95 -14.56 2.95
CA LEU A 4 0.95 -15.58 2.63
C LEU A 4 -0.46 -15.17 3.06
N LYS A 5 -0.58 -14.45 4.18
CA LYS A 5 -1.87 -13.92 4.65
C LYS A 5 -2.42 -12.83 3.73
N LEU A 6 -1.56 -11.99 3.12
CA LEU A 6 -1.99 -11.03 2.11
C LEU A 6 -2.50 -11.74 0.87
N TYR A 7 -1.73 -12.70 0.33
CA TYR A 7 -2.13 -13.46 -0.85
C TYR A 7 -3.48 -14.15 -0.65
N SER A 8 -3.63 -14.89 0.47
CA SER A 8 -4.91 -15.56 0.79
C SER A 8 -6.07 -14.59 0.98
N SER A 9 -5.81 -13.35 1.39
CA SER A 9 -6.83 -12.31 1.51
C SER A 9 -7.18 -11.68 0.15
N ILE A 10 -6.19 -11.47 -0.71
CA ILE A 10 -6.39 -10.99 -2.08
C ILE A 10 -7.22 -12.00 -2.89
N GLU A 11 -6.99 -13.31 -2.70
CA GLU A 11 -7.77 -14.35 -3.38
C GLU A 11 -9.26 -14.37 -3.01
N LYS A 12 -9.63 -13.81 -1.86
CA LYS A 12 -11.04 -13.67 -1.45
C LYS A 12 -11.76 -12.48 -2.08
N LEU A 13 -11.02 -11.57 -2.72
CA LEU A 13 -11.61 -10.45 -3.43
C LEU A 13 -12.23 -10.92 -4.76
N ASN A 14 -13.34 -10.31 -5.09
CA ASN A 14 -13.92 -10.32 -6.44
C ASN A 14 -14.24 -8.88 -6.87
N GLU A 15 -14.63 -8.69 -8.11
CA GLU A 15 -14.89 -7.36 -8.67
C GLU A 15 -16.03 -6.62 -7.93
N GLU A 16 -17.02 -7.36 -7.43
CA GLU A 16 -18.18 -6.82 -6.71
C GLU A 16 -17.95 -6.61 -5.22
N THR A 17 -16.77 -7.00 -4.70
CA THR A 17 -16.45 -6.82 -3.28
C THR A 17 -16.46 -5.34 -2.95
N SER A 18 -17.33 -4.95 -2.01
CA SER A 18 -17.50 -3.56 -1.59
C SER A 18 -16.73 -3.25 -0.31
N PRO A 19 -16.20 -2.03 -0.16
CA PRO A 19 -15.50 -1.63 1.06
C PRO A 19 -16.48 -1.34 2.20
N LYS A 20 -16.06 -1.56 3.44
CA LYS A 20 -16.78 -1.14 4.66
C LYS A 20 -16.85 0.38 4.83
N TRP A 21 -15.91 1.10 4.25
CA TRP A 21 -15.82 2.57 4.24
C TRP A 21 -14.98 3.05 3.05
N GLY A 22 -15.15 4.32 2.69
CA GLY A 22 -14.42 4.93 1.56
C GLY A 22 -15.17 4.80 0.23
N ARG A 23 -14.50 5.14 -0.87
CA ARG A 23 -15.12 5.27 -2.21
C ARG A 23 -14.48 4.39 -3.28
N MET A 24 -13.37 3.72 -2.99
CA MET A 24 -12.71 2.82 -3.94
C MET A 24 -13.54 1.56 -4.09
N ASN A 25 -13.73 1.09 -5.32
CA ASN A 25 -14.11 -0.30 -5.58
C ASN A 25 -12.87 -1.21 -5.47
N SER A 26 -13.07 -2.52 -5.63
CA SER A 26 -12.01 -3.52 -5.50
C SER A 26 -10.84 -3.28 -6.47
N SER A 27 -11.12 -3.03 -7.76
CA SER A 27 -10.10 -2.76 -8.78
C SER A 27 -9.31 -1.47 -8.48
N MET A 28 -9.99 -0.41 -8.03
CA MET A 28 -9.34 0.84 -7.60
C MET A 28 -8.43 0.63 -6.40
N MET A 29 -8.84 -0.18 -5.44
CA MET A 29 -8.04 -0.51 -4.25
C MET A 29 -6.79 -1.32 -4.63
N LEU A 30 -6.93 -2.34 -5.48
CA LEU A 30 -5.80 -3.13 -5.97
C LEU A 30 -4.77 -2.24 -6.67
N LYS A 31 -5.23 -1.38 -7.59
CA LYS A 31 -4.39 -0.38 -8.25
C LYS A 31 -3.75 0.61 -7.28
N HIS A 32 -4.48 1.08 -6.29
CA HIS A 32 -3.94 1.98 -5.25
C HIS A 32 -2.78 1.33 -4.47
N CYS A 33 -2.94 0.07 -4.07
CA CYS A 33 -1.89 -0.67 -3.39
C CYS A 33 -0.66 -0.88 -4.29
N SER A 34 -0.86 -1.21 -5.58
CA SER A 34 0.24 -1.32 -6.55
C SER A 34 0.94 0.02 -6.77
N ALA A 35 0.20 1.11 -6.93
CA ALA A 35 0.78 2.46 -7.08
C ALA A 35 1.62 2.87 -5.85
N PHE A 36 1.18 2.50 -4.64
CA PHE A 36 1.98 2.70 -3.43
C PHE A 36 3.30 1.93 -3.49
N ILE A 37 3.26 0.65 -3.91
CA ILE A 37 4.47 -0.17 -4.05
C ILE A 37 5.40 0.40 -5.13
N ASP A 38 4.85 0.84 -6.27
CA ASP A 38 5.64 1.41 -7.37
C ASP A 38 6.40 2.67 -6.92
N VAL A 39 5.77 3.57 -6.14
CA VAL A 39 6.46 4.72 -5.54
C VAL A 39 7.49 4.27 -4.51
N TYR A 40 7.15 3.28 -3.71
CA TYR A 40 8.02 2.76 -2.65
C TYR A 40 9.26 2.05 -3.21
N LEU A 41 9.15 1.45 -4.40
CA LEU A 41 10.25 0.85 -5.17
C LEU A 41 10.96 1.82 -6.11
N ASN A 42 10.61 3.13 -6.08
CA ASN A 42 11.13 4.17 -6.96
C ASN A 42 10.88 3.91 -8.47
N LYS A 43 9.82 3.18 -8.81
CA LYS A 43 9.40 2.95 -10.20
C LYS A 43 8.60 4.11 -10.77
N THR A 44 8.10 5.00 -9.92
CA THR A 44 7.34 6.18 -10.30
C THR A 44 8.21 7.42 -10.15
N GLU A 45 8.36 8.20 -11.22
CA GLU A 45 9.00 9.51 -11.16
C GLU A 45 8.11 10.51 -10.41
N LEU A 46 8.66 11.11 -9.37
CA LEU A 46 7.96 12.14 -8.60
C LEU A 46 8.47 13.52 -8.99
N ASN A 47 7.55 14.46 -9.14
CA ASN A 47 7.91 15.87 -9.26
C ASN A 47 8.74 16.28 -8.02
N PRO A 48 9.80 17.10 -8.17
CA PRO A 48 10.69 17.50 -7.08
C PRO A 48 9.96 18.07 -5.86
N LEU A 49 8.91 18.85 -6.05
CA LEU A 49 8.10 19.39 -4.96
C LEU A 49 7.36 18.27 -4.22
N ILE A 50 6.76 17.33 -4.95
CA ILE A 50 6.08 16.17 -4.37
C ILE A 50 7.09 15.28 -3.64
N PHE A 51 8.29 15.15 -4.17
CA PHE A 51 9.38 14.42 -3.52
C PHE A 51 9.72 15.03 -2.14
N VAL A 52 9.96 16.35 -2.06
CA VAL A 52 10.30 17.00 -0.79
C VAL A 52 9.16 16.89 0.23
N VAL A 53 7.94 17.20 -0.20
CA VAL A 53 6.75 17.10 0.67
C VAL A 53 6.51 15.65 1.10
N GLY A 54 6.60 14.71 0.17
CA GLY A 54 6.45 13.29 0.44
C GLY A 54 7.50 12.76 1.40
N PHE A 55 8.75 13.20 1.25
CA PHE A 55 9.85 12.81 2.13
C PHE A 55 9.63 13.27 3.59
N VAL A 56 9.26 14.54 3.78
CA VAL A 56 8.96 15.09 5.12
C VAL A 56 7.75 14.37 5.73
N PHE A 57 6.66 14.28 4.96
CA PHE A 57 5.45 13.56 5.38
C PHE A 57 5.74 12.08 5.68
N GLY A 58 6.57 11.45 4.89
CA GLY A 58 6.96 10.06 5.04
C GLY A 58 7.67 9.77 6.36
N ILE A 59 8.53 10.68 6.82
CA ILE A 59 9.18 10.54 8.14
C ILE A 59 8.13 10.57 9.25
N PHE A 60 7.23 11.55 9.25
CA PHE A 60 6.16 11.65 10.25
C PHE A 60 5.19 10.47 10.16
N HIS A 61 4.82 10.05 8.95
CA HIS A 61 3.97 8.88 8.74
C HIS A 61 4.59 7.61 9.30
N ARG A 62 5.91 7.40 9.09
CA ARG A 62 6.62 6.25 9.65
C ARG A 62 6.63 6.26 11.18
N LEU A 63 6.86 7.43 11.81
CA LEU A 63 6.78 7.57 13.26
C LEU A 63 5.36 7.31 13.77
N TYR A 64 4.36 7.84 13.09
CA TYR A 64 2.95 7.59 13.38
C TYR A 64 2.60 6.10 13.30
N LEU A 65 3.02 5.40 12.23
CA LEU A 65 2.82 3.95 12.09
C LEU A 65 3.48 3.16 13.23
N LYS A 66 4.70 3.57 13.62
CA LYS A 66 5.46 2.85 14.65
C LYS A 66 4.90 3.07 16.06
N TYR A 67 4.63 4.31 16.44
CA TYR A 67 4.36 4.66 17.83
C TYR A 67 2.88 4.81 18.16
N ILE A 68 2.06 5.26 17.22
CA ILE A 68 0.62 5.49 17.42
C ILE A 68 -0.18 4.29 16.93
N VAL A 69 -0.05 3.97 15.64
CA VAL A 69 -0.79 2.86 15.01
C VAL A 69 -0.28 1.52 15.47
N ARG A 70 1.03 1.41 15.76
CA ARG A 70 1.72 0.15 16.13
C ARG A 70 1.52 -0.95 15.09
N TYR A 71 1.40 -0.56 13.82
CA TYR A 71 1.11 -1.45 12.70
C TYR A 71 -0.16 -2.30 12.90
N ASN A 72 -1.11 -1.82 13.68
CA ASN A 72 -2.43 -2.44 13.84
C ASN A 72 -3.44 -1.71 12.94
N VAL A 73 -4.02 -2.43 11.98
CA VAL A 73 -4.94 -1.85 11.00
C VAL A 73 -6.19 -1.24 11.64
N LYS A 74 -6.60 -1.69 12.84
CA LYS A 74 -7.73 -1.15 13.58
C LYS A 74 -7.48 0.26 14.13
N ASN A 75 -6.20 0.61 14.36
CA ASN A 75 -5.79 1.88 14.94
C ASN A 75 -5.51 2.95 13.86
N TYR A 76 -5.54 2.58 12.57
CA TYR A 76 -5.27 3.52 11.51
C TYR A 76 -6.49 4.38 11.22
N ILE A 77 -6.26 5.68 11.02
CA ILE A 77 -7.33 6.65 10.74
C ILE A 77 -7.98 6.32 9.39
N LYS A 78 -9.32 6.22 9.39
CA LYS A 78 -10.09 6.01 8.16
C LYS A 78 -10.21 7.29 7.35
N ASN A 79 -10.34 7.14 6.03
CA ASN A 79 -10.57 8.25 5.09
C ASN A 79 -9.49 9.34 5.11
N LEU A 80 -8.23 8.99 5.42
CA LEU A 80 -7.13 9.93 5.27
C LEU A 80 -7.01 10.38 3.80
N PRO A 81 -6.77 11.68 3.56
CA PRO A 81 -6.45 12.17 2.23
C PRO A 81 -5.22 11.44 1.67
N THR A 82 -5.29 11.07 0.41
CA THR A 82 -4.17 10.41 -0.28
C THR A 82 -3.47 11.40 -1.22
N LEU A 83 -2.17 11.20 -1.42
CA LEU A 83 -1.43 11.96 -2.44
C LEU A 83 -1.97 11.67 -3.83
N LYS A 84 -1.91 12.66 -4.71
CA LYS A 84 -2.43 12.54 -6.09
C LYS A 84 -1.87 11.33 -6.83
N VAL A 85 -0.60 10.99 -6.60
CA VAL A 85 0.08 9.84 -7.21
C VAL A 85 -0.55 8.49 -6.85
N PHE A 86 -1.24 8.40 -5.72
CA PHE A 86 -1.93 7.18 -5.27
C PHE A 86 -3.45 7.23 -5.51
N ASN A 87 -3.96 8.35 -6.04
CA ASN A 87 -5.40 8.55 -6.19
C ASN A 87 -5.91 7.80 -7.43
N THR A 88 -6.78 6.83 -7.22
CA THR A 88 -7.37 5.99 -8.28
C THR A 88 -8.83 6.30 -8.58
N TYR A 89 -9.42 7.31 -7.93
CA TYR A 89 -10.85 7.66 -8.13
C TYR A 89 -11.20 8.10 -9.55
N GLN A 90 -10.24 8.57 -10.33
CA GLN A 90 -10.43 8.98 -11.72
C GLN A 90 -10.14 7.86 -12.73
N CYS A 91 -9.62 6.72 -12.26
CA CYS A 91 -9.35 5.58 -13.11
C CYS A 91 -10.67 4.92 -13.53
N LYS A 92 -10.90 4.84 -14.85
CA LYS A 92 -12.07 4.18 -15.43
C LYS A 92 -11.63 2.87 -16.09
N ASN A 93 -12.56 1.92 -16.18
CA ASN A 93 -12.38 0.66 -16.92
C ASN A 93 -11.14 -0.12 -16.45
N LEU A 94 -10.92 -0.20 -15.13
CA LEU A 94 -9.87 -1.05 -14.57
C LEU A 94 -10.27 -2.51 -14.70
N ASP A 95 -9.37 -3.32 -15.25
CA ASP A 95 -9.53 -4.77 -15.29
C ASP A 95 -9.16 -5.34 -13.90
N PHE A 96 -10.13 -5.96 -13.24
CA PHE A 96 -9.96 -6.50 -11.90
C PHE A 96 -8.86 -7.58 -11.83
N GLU A 97 -8.88 -8.53 -12.75
CA GLU A 97 -7.91 -9.64 -12.75
C GLU A 97 -6.50 -9.14 -13.07
N PHE A 98 -6.37 -8.17 -13.96
CA PHE A 98 -5.08 -7.53 -14.25
C PHE A 98 -4.53 -6.83 -13.00
N GLU A 99 -5.31 -5.99 -12.31
CA GLU A 99 -4.85 -5.26 -11.13
C GLU A 99 -4.58 -6.21 -9.95
N LYS A 100 -5.35 -7.30 -9.82
CA LYS A 100 -5.13 -8.35 -8.83
C LYS A 100 -3.79 -9.06 -9.04
N ASN A 101 -3.53 -9.51 -10.27
CA ASN A 101 -2.30 -10.19 -10.62
C ASN A 101 -1.09 -9.25 -10.50
N LYS A 102 -1.25 -7.97 -10.89
CA LYS A 102 -0.21 -6.95 -10.70
C LYS A 102 0.15 -6.78 -9.24
N LEU A 103 -0.84 -6.60 -8.35
CA LEU A 103 -0.57 -6.44 -6.91
C LEU A 103 0.14 -7.66 -6.33
N ILE A 104 -0.26 -8.87 -6.69
CA ILE A 104 0.42 -10.11 -6.26
C ILE A 104 1.87 -10.12 -6.73
N SER A 105 2.13 -9.74 -7.98
CA SER A 105 3.47 -9.64 -8.54
C SER A 105 4.33 -8.60 -7.80
N ASP A 106 3.77 -7.40 -7.55
CA ASP A 106 4.46 -6.33 -6.84
C ASP A 106 4.81 -6.74 -5.39
N LEU A 107 3.91 -7.43 -4.69
CA LEU A 107 4.16 -7.97 -3.35
C LEU A 107 5.26 -9.04 -3.35
N LYS A 108 5.29 -9.92 -4.34
CA LYS A 108 6.37 -10.91 -4.51
C LYS A 108 7.71 -10.24 -4.75
N GLU A 109 7.74 -9.19 -5.56
CA GLU A 109 8.95 -8.39 -5.77
C GLU A 109 9.46 -7.79 -4.45
N VAL A 110 8.57 -7.15 -3.67
CA VAL A 110 8.93 -6.63 -2.33
C VAL A 110 9.45 -7.74 -1.42
N GLU A 111 8.80 -8.89 -1.40
CA GLU A 111 9.21 -10.04 -0.58
C GLU A 111 10.59 -10.56 -0.94
N SER A 112 10.93 -10.56 -2.24
CA SER A 112 12.22 -11.05 -2.76
C SER A 112 13.41 -10.13 -2.46
N ILE A 113 13.19 -8.87 -2.10
CA ILE A 113 14.28 -7.91 -1.84
C ILE A 113 15.14 -8.39 -0.68
N ASN A 114 16.45 -8.49 -0.92
CA ASN A 114 17.42 -8.97 0.06
C ASN A 114 18.54 -7.94 0.37
N LYS A 115 18.25 -6.65 0.25
CA LYS A 115 19.16 -5.55 0.62
C LYS A 115 18.99 -5.22 2.10
N ILE A 116 20.06 -4.85 2.80
CA ILE A 116 20.01 -4.47 4.24
C ILE A 116 19.22 -3.17 4.42
N TYR A 117 19.47 -2.18 3.53
CA TYR A 117 18.78 -0.89 3.50
C TYR A 117 18.25 -0.61 2.10
N LEU A 118 17.14 0.11 2.04
CA LEU A 118 16.57 0.62 0.80
C LEU A 118 16.35 2.12 0.92
N PHE A 119 16.65 2.83 -0.17
CA PHE A 119 16.19 4.20 -0.34
C PHE A 119 14.84 4.16 -1.07
N ASN A 120 13.87 4.93 -0.58
CA ASN A 120 12.64 5.20 -1.31
C ASN A 120 12.25 6.68 -1.21
N ASN A 121 11.53 7.13 -2.22
CA ASN A 121 11.16 8.54 -2.39
C ASN A 121 10.21 9.08 -1.32
N PHE A 122 9.62 8.20 -0.50
CA PHE A 122 8.62 8.57 0.50
C PHE A 122 9.16 8.54 1.94
N HIS A 123 9.99 7.55 2.27
CA HIS A 123 10.50 7.37 3.63
C HIS A 123 12.02 7.53 3.75
N GLY A 124 12.71 7.85 2.66
CA GLY A 124 14.17 7.94 2.61
C GLY A 124 14.84 6.58 2.77
N ILE A 125 15.99 6.56 3.44
CA ILE A 125 16.72 5.32 3.72
C ILE A 125 16.06 4.60 4.89
N VAL A 126 15.64 3.37 4.67
CA VAL A 126 15.01 2.53 5.69
C VAL A 126 15.61 1.12 5.70
N PRO A 127 15.69 0.47 6.87
CA PRO A 127 16.00 -0.96 6.94
C PRO A 127 14.97 -1.79 6.15
N ASN A 128 15.43 -2.86 5.50
CA ASN A 128 14.56 -3.74 4.69
C ASN A 128 13.33 -4.26 5.47
N GLY A 129 13.53 -4.67 6.73
CA GLY A 129 12.40 -5.11 7.56
C GLY A 129 11.35 -4.03 7.78
N VAL A 130 11.75 -2.74 7.92
CA VAL A 130 10.82 -1.62 8.03
C VAL A 130 10.13 -1.37 6.70
N PHE A 131 10.86 -1.43 5.58
CA PHE A 131 10.33 -1.30 4.24
C PHE A 131 9.21 -2.32 3.99
N LYS A 132 9.52 -3.61 4.17
CA LYS A 132 8.55 -4.70 4.00
C LYS A 132 7.34 -4.55 4.93
N LYS A 133 7.57 -4.15 6.18
CA LYS A 133 6.51 -3.97 7.17
C LYS A 133 5.53 -2.85 6.81
N VAL A 134 6.03 -1.74 6.23
CA VAL A 134 5.16 -0.64 5.78
C VAL A 134 4.30 -1.07 4.60
N VAL A 135 4.88 -1.74 3.59
CA VAL A 135 4.12 -2.28 2.45
C VAL A 135 3.08 -3.30 2.91
N TYR A 136 3.48 -4.23 3.77
CA TYR A 136 2.58 -5.21 4.36
C TYR A 136 1.41 -4.53 5.08
N PHE A 137 1.70 -3.55 5.94
CA PHE A 137 0.69 -2.83 6.71
C PHE A 137 -0.29 -2.09 5.79
N HIS A 138 0.21 -1.34 4.80
CA HIS A 138 -0.61 -0.59 3.87
C HIS A 138 -1.59 -1.51 3.12
N THR A 139 -1.08 -2.60 2.57
CA THR A 139 -1.92 -3.58 1.85
C THR A 139 -2.92 -4.25 2.79
N SER A 140 -2.49 -4.68 4.00
CA SER A 140 -3.39 -5.31 4.97
C SER A 140 -4.50 -4.37 5.46
N TYR A 141 -4.20 -3.05 5.59
CA TYR A 141 -5.21 -2.05 5.95
C TYR A 141 -6.31 -1.95 4.87
N HIS A 142 -5.93 -1.92 3.60
CA HIS A 142 -6.91 -1.88 2.52
C HIS A 142 -7.70 -3.19 2.38
N LEU A 143 -7.06 -4.33 2.55
CA LEU A 143 -7.77 -5.62 2.60
C LEU A 143 -8.71 -5.73 3.82
N TYR A 144 -8.35 -5.13 4.95
CA TYR A 144 -9.24 -4.99 6.11
C TYR A 144 -10.42 -4.05 5.81
N GLN A 145 -10.20 -2.99 5.06
CA GLN A 145 -11.25 -2.10 4.56
C GLN A 145 -12.30 -2.85 3.73
N PHE A 146 -11.88 -3.86 2.97
CA PHE A 146 -12.74 -4.71 2.14
C PHE A 146 -13.23 -5.99 2.83
N ASP A 147 -13.02 -6.12 4.14
CA ASP A 147 -13.45 -7.25 4.98
C ASP A 147 -12.85 -8.61 4.63
N VAL A 148 -11.80 -8.67 3.84
CA VAL A 148 -11.15 -9.93 3.45
C VAL A 148 -9.91 -10.25 4.30
N TYR A 149 -9.38 -9.28 5.04
CA TYR A 149 -8.27 -9.45 5.98
C TYR A 149 -8.80 -9.42 7.42
N LYS A 150 -8.56 -10.48 8.18
CA LYS A 150 -8.93 -10.59 9.60
C LYS A 150 -7.69 -10.41 10.49
N THR A 151 -7.82 -9.62 11.54
CA THR A 151 -6.75 -9.37 12.55
C THR A 151 -6.84 -10.38 13.68
#